data_daf40f46eff64aea68c5361211577b2a
#
_entry.id   daf40f46eff64aea68c5361211577b2a
#
_cell.length_a   1.000
_cell.length_b   1.000
_cell.length_c   1.000
_cell.angle_alpha   90.00
_cell.angle_beta   90.00
_cell.angle_gamma   90.00
#
_symmetry.space_group_name_H-M   'P 1'
#
loop_
_entity.id
_entity.type
_entity.pdbx_description
1 polymer ?
#
loop_
_entity_poly.entity_id
_entity_poly.type
_entity_poly.pdbx_seq_one_letter_code
_entity_poly.pdbx_strand_id
1 'polypeptide(L)'
;MKTTTDAEQVRQMVREGYGQIAQKDTSCCSGVSCCGSSPQESEQLARYVGYSAEELAQLPEGANMGLSCGNPTALASLQPGEVVLDLGSGGGFDVFIAGRKVGAQGRAIGVDMTAEMLAKARGNIAAYRQHSGLDNVEFRLGEIEHLPLADGSV
;
A
#
# COMPACT_ATOMS: atom_id res chain seq x y z
N MET A 1 -0.29 -34.85 7.19
CA MET A 1 -0.97 -33.75 7.91
C MET A 1 0.06 -32.86 8.61
N LYS A 2 0.79 -32.00 7.89
CA LYS A 2 1.80 -31.08 8.47
C LYS A 2 1.77 -29.66 7.87
N THR A 3 0.79 -29.34 7.03
CA THR A 3 0.86 -28.13 6.21
C THR A 3 0.14 -26.90 6.79
N THR A 4 -0.87 -27.08 7.64
CA THR A 4 -1.69 -25.95 8.11
C THR A 4 -0.99 -25.15 9.22
N THR A 5 -0.29 -25.83 10.13
CA THR A 5 0.42 -25.16 11.24
C THR A 5 1.63 -24.35 10.75
N ASP A 6 2.29 -24.83 9.71
CA ASP A 6 3.45 -24.16 9.11
C ASP A 6 3.06 -22.87 8.37
N ALA A 7 1.98 -22.91 7.61
CA ALA A 7 1.47 -21.73 6.88
C ALA A 7 1.01 -20.61 7.82
N GLU A 8 0.31 -20.93 8.91
CA GLU A 8 -0.13 -19.93 9.87
C GLU A 8 1.04 -19.32 10.65
N GLN A 9 2.04 -20.11 10.98
CA GLN A 9 3.26 -19.58 11.61
C GLN A 9 4.00 -18.60 10.67
N VAL A 10 4.08 -18.92 9.38
CA VAL A 10 4.67 -18.01 8.38
C VAL A 10 3.88 -16.72 8.29
N ARG A 11 2.53 -16.78 8.20
CA ARG A 11 1.70 -15.57 8.19
C ARG A 11 1.91 -14.72 9.42
N GLN A 12 1.97 -15.32 10.60
CA GLN A 12 2.20 -14.60 11.84
C GLN A 12 3.56 -13.92 11.86
N MET A 13 4.62 -14.59 11.45
CA MET A 13 5.96 -13.99 11.33
C MET A 13 5.96 -12.80 10.37
N VAL A 14 5.27 -12.92 9.24
CA VAL A 14 5.15 -11.82 8.25
C VAL A 14 4.37 -10.65 8.84
N ARG A 15 3.21 -10.88 9.51
CA ARG A 15 2.46 -9.82 10.19
C ARG A 15 3.29 -9.09 11.24
N GLU A 16 4.01 -9.82 12.08
CA GLU A 16 4.86 -9.25 13.12
C GLU A 16 5.99 -8.40 12.51
N GLY A 17 6.64 -8.89 11.44
CA GLY A 17 7.69 -8.17 10.73
C GLY A 17 7.21 -6.85 10.14
N TYR A 18 6.14 -6.89 9.37
CA TYR A 18 5.56 -5.69 8.77
C TYR A 18 4.91 -4.75 9.81
N GLY A 19 4.31 -5.30 10.87
CA GLY A 19 3.80 -4.51 12.00
C GLY A 19 4.90 -3.69 12.67
N GLN A 20 6.07 -4.29 12.90
CA GLN A 20 7.23 -3.58 13.44
C GLN A 20 7.74 -2.47 12.51
N ILE A 21 7.74 -2.69 11.20
CA ILE A 21 8.12 -1.67 10.22
C ILE A 21 7.14 -0.50 10.27
N ALA A 22 5.84 -0.77 10.31
CA ALA A 22 4.81 0.26 10.39
C ALA A 22 4.91 1.13 11.65
N GLN A 23 5.32 0.55 12.78
CA GLN A 23 5.44 1.26 14.07
C GLN A 23 6.72 2.08 14.22
N LYS A 24 7.79 1.65 13.54
CA LYS A 24 9.11 2.28 13.68
C LYS A 24 9.26 3.26 12.56
N ASP A 25 8.79 4.14 12.09
CA ASP A 25 9.16 5.04 10.98
C ASP A 25 10.60 4.85 10.42
N THR A 26 11.15 3.63 10.55
CA THR A 26 12.51 3.22 10.20
C THR A 26 12.46 1.98 9.31
N SER A 27 13.39 1.91 8.36
CA SER A 27 13.52 0.84 7.37
C SER A 27 13.65 -0.56 7.96
N CYS A 28 13.27 -1.57 7.18
CA CYS A 28 13.23 -2.99 7.55
C CYS A 28 14.59 -3.67 7.79
N CYS A 29 15.71 -2.97 7.63
CA CYS A 29 17.06 -3.54 7.70
C CYS A 29 17.88 -2.91 8.83
N SER A 30 17.97 -3.58 9.98
CA SER A 30 18.97 -3.29 10.99
C SER A 30 20.29 -3.95 10.56
N GLY A 31 21.12 -3.25 9.79
CA GLY A 31 22.48 -3.70 9.60
C GLY A 31 23.15 -3.52 8.26
N VAL A 32 22.43 -3.46 7.15
CA VAL A 32 22.97 -3.08 5.83
C VAL A 32 21.86 -2.39 5.04
N SER A 33 22.16 -1.20 4.52
CA SER A 33 21.27 -0.31 3.77
C SER A 33 20.79 -0.94 2.45
N CYS A 34 19.74 -1.75 2.49
CA CYS A 34 19.10 -2.26 1.28
C CYS A 34 17.63 -1.82 1.10
N CYS A 35 17.07 -1.08 2.07
CA CYS A 35 15.78 -0.43 1.93
C CYS A 35 15.92 1.00 2.46
N GLY A 36 15.44 1.99 1.72
CA GLY A 36 15.61 3.40 2.03
C GLY A 36 15.31 3.74 3.49
N SER A 37 16.28 4.29 4.18
CA SER A 37 16.19 4.68 5.58
C SER A 37 15.83 6.15 5.77
N SER A 38 15.76 6.89 4.67
CA SER A 38 15.39 8.31 4.65
C SER A 38 14.25 8.57 3.64
N PRO A 39 13.47 9.63 3.80
CA PRO A 39 12.46 10.02 2.80
C PRO A 39 13.04 10.18 1.39
N GLN A 40 14.27 10.66 1.27
CA GLN A 40 14.97 10.81 -0.01
C GLN A 40 15.29 9.45 -0.66
N GLU A 41 15.73 8.46 0.10
CA GLU A 41 16.03 7.13 -0.41
C GLU A 41 14.75 6.39 -0.83
N SER A 42 13.66 6.54 -0.07
CA SER A 42 12.36 5.98 -0.44
C SER A 42 11.81 6.61 -1.72
N GLU A 43 11.99 7.92 -1.92
CA GLU A 43 11.62 8.61 -3.16
C GLU A 43 12.48 8.16 -4.35
N GLN A 44 13.80 8.03 -4.16
CA GLN A 44 14.72 7.54 -5.20
C GLN A 44 14.37 6.12 -5.64
N LEU A 45 14.05 5.24 -4.68
CA LEU A 45 13.61 3.88 -4.98
C LEU A 45 12.32 3.88 -5.80
N ALA A 46 11.32 4.67 -5.39
CA ALA A 46 10.06 4.78 -6.11
C ALA A 46 10.27 5.30 -7.55
N ARG A 47 11.12 6.30 -7.75
CA ARG A 47 11.50 6.77 -9.09
C ARG A 47 12.21 5.71 -9.92
N TYR A 48 13.10 4.93 -9.29
CA TYR A 48 13.82 3.85 -9.96
C TYR A 48 12.89 2.75 -10.48
N VAL A 49 11.82 2.42 -9.74
CA VAL A 49 10.81 1.46 -10.17
C VAL A 49 9.73 2.05 -11.09
N GLY A 50 9.84 3.34 -11.46
CA GLY A 50 9.09 3.95 -12.56
C GLY A 50 7.93 4.87 -12.15
N TYR A 51 7.83 5.30 -10.88
CA TYR A 51 6.87 6.33 -10.49
C TYR A 51 7.35 7.72 -10.90
N SER A 52 6.45 8.55 -11.43
CA SER A 52 6.78 9.91 -11.83
C SER A 52 6.94 10.83 -10.61
N ALA A 53 7.64 11.95 -10.80
CA ALA A 53 7.78 12.96 -9.76
C ALA A 53 6.42 13.55 -9.35
N GLU A 54 5.50 13.70 -10.30
CA GLU A 54 4.15 14.20 -10.09
C GLU A 54 3.32 13.23 -9.24
N GLU A 55 3.40 11.93 -9.48
CA GLU A 55 2.73 10.90 -8.68
C GLU A 55 3.23 10.94 -7.23
N LEU A 56 4.54 11.02 -7.04
CA LEU A 56 5.16 11.03 -5.71
C LEU A 56 4.86 12.31 -4.93
N ALA A 57 4.89 13.48 -5.59
CA ALA A 57 4.60 14.77 -4.95
C ALA A 57 3.15 14.89 -4.44
N GLN A 58 2.26 14.05 -4.94
CA GLN A 58 0.84 14.07 -4.59
C GLN A 58 0.46 13.06 -3.51
N LEU A 59 1.41 12.24 -3.06
CA LEU A 59 1.17 11.26 -2.00
C LEU A 59 1.10 11.93 -0.62
N PRO A 60 0.26 11.40 0.28
CA PRO A 60 0.32 11.77 1.68
C PRO A 60 1.71 11.47 2.28
N GLU A 61 2.16 12.33 3.19
CA GLU A 61 3.41 12.12 3.90
C GLU A 61 3.40 10.78 4.66
N GLY A 62 4.48 10.01 4.54
CA GLY A 62 4.61 8.70 5.16
C GLY A 62 3.89 7.54 4.43
N ALA A 63 3.19 7.78 3.31
CA ALA A 63 2.65 6.71 2.48
C ALA A 63 3.76 5.95 1.76
N ASN A 64 4.83 6.64 1.35
CA ASN A 64 6.00 6.01 0.76
C ASN A 64 6.95 5.51 1.86
N MET A 65 6.86 4.24 2.15
CA MET A 65 7.67 3.55 3.18
C MET A 65 8.95 2.91 2.61
N GLY A 66 9.26 3.12 1.33
CA GLY A 66 10.40 2.48 0.66
C GLY A 66 10.25 0.96 0.48
N LEU A 67 9.03 0.46 0.46
CA LEU A 67 8.71 -0.97 0.34
C LEU A 67 8.20 -1.35 -1.06
N SER A 68 8.25 -0.42 -2.01
CA SER A 68 7.78 -0.65 -3.39
C SER A 68 8.63 -1.69 -4.08
N CYS A 69 7.99 -2.75 -4.59
CA CYS A 69 8.63 -3.83 -5.34
C CYS A 69 8.44 -3.69 -6.86
N GLY A 70 7.83 -2.62 -7.33
CA GLY A 70 7.52 -2.35 -8.74
C GLY A 70 6.51 -1.23 -8.88
N ASN A 71 6.03 -0.99 -10.11
CA ASN A 71 4.97 -0.01 -10.38
C ASN A 71 3.75 -0.70 -11.02
N PRO A 72 2.87 -1.32 -10.20
CA PRO A 72 1.71 -2.02 -10.71
C PRO A 72 0.71 -1.07 -11.39
N THR A 73 0.63 0.19 -10.97
CA THR A 73 -0.30 1.16 -11.54
C THR A 73 0.07 1.58 -12.97
N ALA A 74 1.36 1.51 -13.33
CA ALA A 74 1.81 1.74 -14.71
C ALA A 74 1.47 0.54 -15.61
N LEU A 75 1.58 -0.69 -15.08
CA LEU A 75 1.27 -1.91 -15.83
C LEU A 75 -0.23 -2.11 -16.03
N ALA A 76 -1.04 -1.76 -15.03
CA ALA A 76 -2.48 -1.97 -15.05
C ALA A 76 -3.23 -1.04 -16.04
N SER A 77 -2.62 0.06 -16.49
CA SER A 77 -3.26 1.02 -17.43
C SER A 77 -4.64 1.47 -16.96
N LEU A 78 -4.76 1.81 -15.68
CA LEU A 78 -6.01 2.15 -15.01
C LEU A 78 -6.79 3.25 -15.75
N GLN A 79 -8.10 3.05 -15.88
CA GLN A 79 -9.01 3.98 -16.54
C GLN A 79 -9.91 4.70 -15.54
N PRO A 80 -10.34 5.95 -15.82
CA PRO A 80 -11.32 6.64 -15.00
C PRO A 80 -12.61 5.83 -14.84
N GLY A 81 -13.10 5.77 -13.60
CA GLY A 81 -14.34 5.05 -13.24
C GLY A 81 -14.15 3.59 -12.83
N GLU A 82 -12.95 3.03 -12.95
CA GLU A 82 -12.69 1.66 -12.52
C GLU A 82 -12.72 1.49 -11.00
N VAL A 83 -13.06 0.28 -10.56
CA VAL A 83 -12.87 -0.18 -9.19
C VAL A 83 -11.63 -1.05 -9.13
N VAL A 84 -10.63 -0.60 -8.38
CA VAL A 84 -9.30 -1.23 -8.30
C VAL A 84 -9.12 -1.86 -6.93
N LEU A 85 -8.58 -3.08 -6.92
CA LEU A 85 -8.19 -3.79 -5.70
C LEU A 85 -6.67 -3.95 -5.67
N ASP A 86 -6.06 -3.48 -4.58
CA ASP A 86 -4.64 -3.66 -4.28
C ASP A 86 -4.48 -4.68 -3.16
N LEU A 87 -3.81 -5.78 -3.44
CA LEU A 87 -3.56 -6.89 -2.52
C LEU A 87 -2.17 -6.74 -1.88
N GLY A 88 -2.13 -6.65 -0.56
CA GLY A 88 -0.91 -6.33 0.18
C GLY A 88 -0.62 -4.83 0.15
N SER A 89 -1.64 -4.01 0.32
CA SER A 89 -1.59 -2.55 0.13
C SER A 89 -0.67 -1.80 1.11
N GLY A 90 -0.23 -2.44 2.20
CA GLY A 90 0.65 -1.85 3.19
C GLY A 90 0.17 -0.48 3.67
N GLY A 91 1.04 0.53 3.62
CA GLY A 91 0.74 1.93 3.98
C GLY A 91 -0.11 2.70 2.96
N GLY A 92 -0.60 2.03 1.91
CA GLY A 92 -1.54 2.59 0.94
C GLY A 92 -0.91 3.32 -0.25
N PHE A 93 0.40 3.17 -0.47
CA PHE A 93 1.14 3.87 -1.52
C PHE A 93 0.46 3.77 -2.90
N ASP A 94 0.25 2.55 -3.39
CA ASP A 94 -0.36 2.30 -4.70
C ASP A 94 -1.86 2.61 -4.71
N VAL A 95 -2.57 2.42 -3.60
CA VAL A 95 -3.99 2.76 -3.48
C VAL A 95 -4.24 4.26 -3.67
N PHE A 96 -3.42 5.13 -3.09
CA PHE A 96 -3.55 6.58 -3.26
C PHE A 96 -3.26 7.01 -4.71
N ILE A 97 -2.29 6.39 -5.37
CA ILE A 97 -2.01 6.64 -6.79
C ILE A 97 -3.17 6.14 -7.66
N ALA A 98 -3.63 4.90 -7.44
CA ALA A 98 -4.75 4.31 -8.16
C ALA A 98 -6.02 5.15 -8.00
N GLY A 99 -6.34 5.58 -6.78
CA GLY A 99 -7.50 6.43 -6.50
C GLY A 99 -7.53 7.71 -7.33
N ARG A 100 -6.38 8.36 -7.53
CA ARG A 100 -6.27 9.52 -8.42
C ARG A 100 -6.48 9.17 -9.88
N LYS A 101 -5.91 8.06 -10.34
CA LYS A 101 -6.01 7.62 -11.74
C LYS A 101 -7.46 7.26 -12.11
N VAL A 102 -8.17 6.57 -11.23
CA VAL A 102 -9.58 6.21 -11.49
C VAL A 102 -10.55 7.36 -11.25
N GLY A 103 -10.16 8.40 -10.53
CA GLY A 103 -10.92 9.63 -10.35
C GLY A 103 -12.20 9.47 -9.53
N ALA A 104 -13.03 10.52 -9.50
CA ALA A 104 -14.21 10.61 -8.62
C ALA A 104 -15.30 9.56 -8.91
N GLN A 105 -15.35 8.97 -10.08
CA GLN A 105 -16.30 7.92 -10.46
C GLN A 105 -15.77 6.51 -10.19
N GLY A 106 -14.46 6.37 -9.95
CA GLY A 106 -13.82 5.12 -9.61
C GLY A 106 -13.59 4.97 -8.11
N ARG A 107 -13.02 3.83 -7.73
CA ARG A 107 -12.64 3.53 -6.34
C ARG A 107 -11.36 2.70 -6.29
N ALA A 108 -10.50 2.97 -5.32
CA ALA A 108 -9.35 2.12 -5.03
C ALA A 108 -9.49 1.53 -3.62
N ILE A 109 -9.37 0.22 -3.53
CA ILE A 109 -9.55 -0.57 -2.31
C ILE A 109 -8.22 -1.26 -2.00
N GLY A 110 -7.63 -0.98 -0.84
CA GLY A 110 -6.46 -1.68 -0.34
C GLY A 110 -6.86 -2.79 0.64
N VAL A 111 -6.30 -3.97 0.47
CA VAL A 111 -6.41 -5.08 1.42
C VAL A 111 -5.02 -5.44 1.92
N ASP A 112 -4.88 -5.53 3.23
CA ASP A 112 -3.66 -5.98 3.88
C ASP A 112 -3.99 -6.81 5.13
N MET A 113 -3.14 -7.76 5.47
CA MET A 113 -3.32 -8.59 6.67
C MET A 113 -2.72 -7.98 7.93
N THR A 114 -1.96 -6.86 7.80
CA THR A 114 -1.24 -6.19 8.88
C THR A 114 -2.03 -4.99 9.37
N ALA A 115 -2.59 -5.08 10.57
CA ALA A 115 -3.44 -4.02 11.15
C ALA A 115 -2.70 -2.68 11.31
N GLU A 116 -1.41 -2.72 11.67
CA GLU A 116 -0.56 -1.54 11.83
C GLU A 116 -0.32 -0.82 10.50
N MET A 117 -0.12 -1.55 9.41
CA MET A 117 -0.01 -0.99 8.07
C MET A 117 -1.30 -0.27 7.68
N LEU A 118 -2.45 -0.90 7.91
CA LEU A 118 -3.75 -0.30 7.63
C LEU A 118 -4.06 0.90 8.52
N ALA A 119 -3.62 0.90 9.78
CA ALA A 119 -3.77 2.06 10.64
C ALA A 119 -3.02 3.28 10.05
N LYS A 120 -1.81 3.07 9.55
CA LYS A 120 -1.01 4.10 8.87
C LYS A 120 -1.70 4.56 7.58
N ALA A 121 -2.14 3.64 6.73
CA ALA A 121 -2.86 3.95 5.50
C ALA A 121 -4.14 4.76 5.76
N ARG A 122 -4.96 4.34 6.72
CA ARG A 122 -6.19 5.04 7.12
C ARG A 122 -5.91 6.42 7.70
N GLY A 123 -4.82 6.59 8.45
CA GLY A 123 -4.38 7.89 8.96
C GLY A 123 -4.09 8.89 7.85
N ASN A 124 -3.68 8.42 6.69
CA ASN A 124 -3.34 9.24 5.52
C ASN A 124 -4.55 9.63 4.65
N ILE A 125 -5.74 9.06 4.88
CA ILE A 125 -6.94 9.36 4.06
C ILE A 125 -7.31 10.84 4.13
N ALA A 126 -7.22 11.46 5.31
CA ALA A 126 -7.56 12.89 5.48
C ALA A 126 -6.64 13.79 4.62
N ALA A 127 -5.34 13.53 4.62
CA ALA A 127 -4.38 14.25 3.79
C ALA A 127 -4.63 13.99 2.29
N TYR A 128 -4.93 12.74 1.91
CA TYR A 128 -5.30 12.39 0.53
C TYR A 128 -6.52 13.20 0.05
N ARG A 129 -7.59 13.24 0.85
CA ARG A 129 -8.80 14.03 0.54
C ARG A 129 -8.50 15.51 0.37
N GLN A 130 -7.68 16.06 1.27
CA GLN A 130 -7.29 17.48 1.23
C GLN A 130 -6.50 17.83 -0.04
N HIS A 131 -5.56 16.96 -0.45
CA HIS A 131 -4.69 17.21 -1.61
C HIS A 131 -5.36 16.88 -2.94
N SER A 132 -6.21 15.86 -3.00
CA SER A 132 -6.83 15.39 -4.24
C SER A 132 -8.24 15.95 -4.48
N GLY A 133 -8.95 16.32 -3.44
CA GLY A 133 -10.38 16.60 -3.49
C GLY A 133 -11.24 15.33 -3.68
N LEU A 134 -10.64 14.13 -3.59
CA LEU A 134 -11.31 12.86 -3.82
C LEU A 134 -11.57 12.13 -2.50
N ASP A 135 -12.65 11.36 -2.46
CA ASP A 135 -13.03 10.47 -1.35
C ASP A 135 -13.35 9.07 -1.89
N ASN A 136 -12.39 8.46 -2.55
CA ASN A 136 -12.57 7.25 -3.33
C ASN A 136 -11.55 6.16 -3.00
N VAL A 137 -10.91 6.23 -1.82
CA VAL A 137 -9.99 5.23 -1.33
C VAL A 137 -10.50 4.61 -0.03
N GLU A 138 -10.31 3.32 0.14
CA GLU A 138 -10.62 2.61 1.38
C GLU A 138 -9.63 1.49 1.68
N PHE A 139 -9.52 1.10 2.95
CA PHE A 139 -8.59 0.07 3.39
C PHE A 139 -9.30 -0.96 4.27
N ARG A 140 -9.15 -2.25 3.94
CA ARG A 140 -9.79 -3.38 4.60
C ARG A 140 -8.76 -4.37 5.14
N LEU A 141 -8.96 -4.81 6.38
CA LEU A 141 -8.15 -5.87 6.96
C LEU A 141 -8.62 -7.21 6.40
N GLY A 142 -7.70 -7.99 5.85
CA GLY A 142 -8.01 -9.30 5.32
C GLY A 142 -6.77 -10.00 4.77
N GLU A 143 -6.90 -11.30 4.62
CA GLU A 143 -5.91 -12.15 3.95
C GLU A 143 -6.31 -12.34 2.49
N ILE A 144 -5.32 -12.51 1.61
CA ILE A 144 -5.57 -12.66 0.17
C ILE A 144 -6.37 -13.92 -0.16
N GLU A 145 -6.34 -14.92 0.72
CA GLU A 145 -7.12 -16.15 0.59
C GLU A 145 -8.60 -15.97 0.98
N HIS A 146 -8.91 -14.90 1.72
CA HIS A 146 -10.25 -14.58 2.23
C HIS A 146 -10.51 -13.09 2.11
N LEU A 147 -10.78 -12.64 0.89
CA LEU A 147 -10.95 -11.21 0.62
C LEU A 147 -12.22 -10.64 1.28
N PRO A 148 -12.11 -9.51 1.98
CA PRO A 148 -13.26 -8.84 2.61
C PRO A 148 -14.07 -8.03 1.59
N LEU A 149 -14.41 -8.65 0.44
CA LEU A 149 -15.16 -8.06 -0.65
C LEU A 149 -16.29 -8.99 -1.10
N ALA A 150 -17.33 -8.41 -1.69
CA ALA A 150 -18.37 -9.19 -2.34
C ALA A 150 -17.90 -9.71 -3.71
N ASP A 151 -18.42 -10.85 -4.13
CA ASP A 151 -18.13 -11.39 -5.46
C ASP A 151 -18.53 -10.42 -6.57
N GLY A 152 -17.67 -10.25 -7.56
CA GLY A 152 -17.91 -9.37 -8.70
C GLY A 152 -18.00 -7.88 -8.37
N SER A 153 -17.39 -7.42 -7.25
CA SER A 153 -17.40 -6.01 -6.84
C SER A 153 -16.21 -5.19 -7.33
N VAL A 154 -15.25 -5.83 -7.97
CA VAL A 154 -14.05 -5.27 -8.60
C VAL A 154 -13.79 -5.91 -9.94
#